data_7fa292d0b66acaa12ee783f4b24d47ee
#
_entry.id   7fa292d0b66acaa12ee783f4b24d47ee
#
_cell.length_a   1.000
_cell.length_b   1.000
_cell.length_c   1.000
_cell.angle_alpha   90.00
_cell.angle_beta   90.00
_cell.angle_gamma   90.00
#
_symmetry.space_group_name_H-M   'P 1'
#
loop_
_entity.id
_entity.type
_entity.pdbx_description
1 polymer ?
#
loop_
_entity_poly.entity_id
_entity_poly.type
_entity_poly.pdbx_seq_one_letter_code
_entity_poly.pdbx_strand_id
1 'polypeptide(L)'
;MNKSRVIIILIIALVGLILMIPAGIVLFYICCAVMQVVAWGFGVTYEAANTVCFIYLEPAILTLTATITACCLAYKLKPKVLWIPLAAFYVIPYYIGCFVIWSRYYPLGLDNACRLAYKDLEVLGNVAGVGYIAINLYLFIALFLGVMVFNILIIRYSHKYALSPRVSSGSR
;
A
#
# COMPACT_ATOMS: atom_id res chain seq x y z
N MET A 1 -13.97 4.63 -24.89
CA MET A 1 -14.85 4.45 -23.71
C MET A 1 -15.93 5.53 -23.77
N ASN A 2 -17.22 5.17 -23.69
CA ASN A 2 -18.34 6.13 -23.85
C ASN A 2 -18.32 7.12 -22.67
N LYS A 3 -18.40 8.45 -22.94
CA LYS A 3 -18.36 9.52 -21.92
C LYS A 3 -19.34 9.25 -20.77
N SER A 4 -20.53 8.72 -21.07
CA SER A 4 -21.52 8.36 -20.05
C SER A 4 -21.04 7.28 -19.07
N ARG A 5 -20.28 6.27 -19.53
CA ARG A 5 -19.72 5.24 -18.64
C ARG A 5 -18.66 5.77 -17.70
N VAL A 6 -17.84 6.73 -18.17
CA VAL A 6 -16.83 7.41 -17.33
C VAL A 6 -17.51 8.20 -16.22
N ILE A 7 -18.56 8.96 -16.56
CA ILE A 7 -19.31 9.76 -15.59
C ILE A 7 -19.99 8.86 -14.55
N ILE A 8 -20.61 7.74 -14.96
CA ILE A 8 -21.23 6.79 -14.04
C ILE A 8 -20.19 6.18 -13.09
N ILE A 9 -19.00 5.79 -13.59
CA ILE A 9 -17.92 5.25 -12.77
C ILE A 9 -17.43 6.29 -11.76
N LEU A 10 -17.28 7.55 -12.17
CA LEU A 10 -16.86 8.65 -11.29
C LEU A 10 -17.92 8.93 -10.20
N ILE A 11 -19.21 8.90 -10.55
CA ILE A 11 -20.29 9.08 -9.57
C ILE A 11 -20.30 7.92 -8.57
N ILE A 12 -20.20 6.67 -9.02
CA ILE A 12 -20.13 5.49 -8.15
C ILE A 12 -18.92 5.57 -7.23
N ALA A 13 -17.75 5.96 -7.74
CA ALA A 13 -16.54 6.13 -6.96
C ALA A 13 -16.69 7.24 -5.91
N LEU A 14 -17.31 8.37 -6.27
CA LEU A 14 -17.56 9.49 -5.36
C LEU A 14 -18.56 9.12 -4.25
N VAL A 15 -19.68 8.47 -4.62
CA VAL A 15 -20.67 7.97 -3.65
C VAL A 15 -20.04 6.92 -2.74
N GLY A 16 -19.25 6.00 -3.30
CA GLY A 16 -18.50 5.01 -2.54
C GLY A 16 -17.55 5.65 -1.54
N LEU A 17 -16.84 6.71 -1.94
CA LEU A 17 -15.94 7.47 -1.06
C LEU A 17 -16.69 8.14 0.10
N ILE A 18 -17.86 8.74 -0.17
CA ILE A 18 -18.69 9.40 0.86
C ILE A 18 -19.27 8.37 1.84
N LEU A 19 -19.72 7.22 1.37
CA LEU A 19 -20.22 6.13 2.22
C LEU A 19 -19.12 5.42 3.01
N MET A 20 -17.86 5.54 2.57
CA MET A 20 -16.72 4.96 3.28
C MET A 20 -16.33 5.71 4.54
N ILE A 21 -16.72 6.98 4.74
CA ILE A 21 -16.33 7.77 5.91
C ILE A 21 -16.86 7.15 7.21
N PRO A 22 -18.17 6.87 7.38
CA PRO A 22 -18.69 6.24 8.60
C PRO A 22 -18.22 4.79 8.73
N ALA A 23 -18.15 4.03 7.63
CA ALA A 23 -17.59 2.69 7.63
C ALA A 23 -16.11 2.67 7.99
N GLY A 24 -15.36 3.69 7.58
CA GLY A 24 -13.96 3.89 7.91
C GLY A 24 -13.74 4.09 9.42
N ILE A 25 -14.57 4.85 10.09
CA ILE A 25 -14.50 5.06 11.54
C ILE A 25 -14.71 3.72 12.27
N VAL A 26 -15.74 2.96 11.88
CA VAL A 26 -15.99 1.63 12.46
C VAL A 26 -14.82 0.69 12.18
N LEU A 27 -14.28 0.68 10.96
CA LEU A 27 -13.12 -0.11 10.59
C LEU A 27 -11.88 0.26 11.42
N PHE A 28 -11.65 1.55 11.67
CA PHE A 28 -10.56 2.02 12.52
C PHE A 28 -10.67 1.46 13.93
N TYR A 29 -11.86 1.52 14.56
CA TYR A 29 -12.06 0.96 15.91
C TYR A 29 -11.94 -0.57 15.93
N ILE A 30 -12.37 -1.27 14.89
CA ILE A 30 -12.14 -2.71 14.74
C ILE A 30 -10.64 -3.00 14.68
N CYS A 31 -9.87 -2.27 13.88
CA CYS A 31 -8.42 -2.42 13.83
C CYS A 31 -7.77 -2.17 15.18
N CYS A 32 -8.18 -1.12 15.91
CA CYS A 32 -7.70 -0.85 17.27
C CYS A 32 -8.01 -2.02 18.23
N ALA A 33 -9.23 -2.57 18.18
CA ALA A 33 -9.61 -3.71 19.02
C ALA A 33 -8.79 -4.98 18.68
N VAL A 34 -8.59 -5.25 17.39
CA VAL A 34 -7.73 -6.37 16.94
C VAL A 34 -6.31 -6.18 17.44
N MET A 35 -5.74 -4.97 17.32
CA MET A 35 -4.39 -4.69 17.81
C MET A 35 -4.27 -4.84 19.32
N GLN A 36 -5.33 -4.51 20.07
CA GLN A 36 -5.39 -4.74 21.52
C GLN A 36 -5.35 -6.25 21.87
N VAL A 37 -6.10 -7.07 21.14
CA VAL A 37 -6.09 -8.53 21.29
C VAL A 37 -4.71 -9.11 20.93
N VAL A 38 -4.09 -8.64 19.87
CA VAL A 38 -2.73 -9.03 19.47
C VAL A 38 -1.72 -8.66 20.56
N ALA A 39 -1.75 -7.42 21.04
CA ALA A 39 -0.87 -6.95 22.12
C ALA A 39 -1.02 -7.83 23.37
N TRP A 40 -2.24 -8.12 23.78
CA TRP A 40 -2.53 -9.00 24.91
C TRP A 40 -2.02 -10.43 24.69
N GLY A 41 -2.24 -11.00 23.50
CA GLY A 41 -1.80 -12.36 23.15
C GLY A 41 -0.28 -12.54 23.14
N PHE A 42 0.48 -11.49 22.81
CA PHE A 42 1.95 -11.49 22.81
C PHE A 42 2.56 -10.92 24.11
N GLY A 43 1.75 -10.46 25.06
CA GLY A 43 2.24 -9.87 26.33
C GLY A 43 3.03 -8.56 26.11
N VAL A 44 2.69 -7.79 25.06
CA VAL A 44 3.34 -6.51 24.74
C VAL A 44 2.36 -5.35 24.93
N THR A 45 2.88 -4.11 24.94
CA THR A 45 2.01 -2.92 24.96
C THR A 45 1.27 -2.74 23.64
N TYR A 46 0.14 -2.04 23.67
CA TYR A 46 -0.60 -1.67 22.45
C TYR A 46 0.27 -0.85 21.50
N GLU A 47 1.07 0.07 22.02
CA GLU A 47 2.02 0.90 21.30
C GLU A 47 3.08 0.04 20.59
N ALA A 48 3.64 -0.95 21.28
CA ALA A 48 4.61 -1.86 20.71
C ALA A 48 4.01 -2.69 19.57
N ALA A 49 2.80 -3.22 19.75
CA ALA A 49 2.09 -3.97 18.70
C ALA A 49 1.83 -3.09 17.47
N ASN A 50 1.35 -1.85 17.65
CA ASN A 50 1.14 -0.89 16.55
C ASN A 50 2.46 -0.57 15.82
N THR A 51 3.54 -0.32 16.55
CA THR A 51 4.85 -0.05 15.95
C THR A 51 5.30 -1.21 15.08
N VAL A 52 5.22 -2.44 15.59
CA VAL A 52 5.59 -3.62 14.82
C VAL A 52 4.73 -3.75 13.55
N CYS A 53 3.42 -3.63 13.66
CA CYS A 53 2.52 -3.83 12.52
C CYS A 53 2.63 -2.72 11.48
N PHE A 54 2.53 -1.46 11.87
CA PHE A 54 2.36 -0.36 10.93
C PHE A 54 3.69 0.33 10.55
N ILE A 55 4.69 0.33 11.42
CA ILE A 55 5.97 0.98 11.14
C ILE A 55 6.98 -0.01 10.56
N TYR A 56 6.94 -1.28 10.96
CA TYR A 56 7.92 -2.26 10.47
C TYR A 56 7.34 -3.23 9.46
N LEU A 57 6.24 -3.93 9.76
CA LEU A 57 5.71 -4.98 8.89
C LEU A 57 5.04 -4.42 7.64
N GLU A 58 4.23 -3.39 7.74
CA GLU A 58 3.52 -2.83 6.59
C GLU A 58 4.46 -2.32 5.50
N PRO A 59 5.47 -1.45 5.75
CA PRO A 59 6.42 -1.05 4.73
C PRO A 59 7.24 -2.22 4.17
N ALA A 60 7.59 -3.22 5.02
CA ALA A 60 8.30 -4.41 4.58
C ALA A 60 7.45 -5.25 3.62
N ILE A 61 6.16 -5.48 3.92
CA ILE A 61 5.24 -6.22 3.06
C ILE A 61 5.03 -5.48 1.73
N LEU A 62 4.86 -4.15 1.76
CA LEU A 62 4.75 -3.35 0.55
C LEU A 62 6.00 -3.45 -0.32
N THR A 63 7.19 -3.35 0.28
CA THR A 63 8.47 -3.48 -0.42
C THR A 63 8.64 -4.88 -1.01
N LEU A 64 8.31 -5.92 -0.27
CA LEU A 64 8.36 -7.31 -0.74
C LEU A 64 7.41 -7.55 -1.93
N THR A 65 6.17 -7.10 -1.82
CA THR A 65 5.17 -7.26 -2.89
C THR A 65 5.53 -6.46 -4.14
N ALA A 66 6.07 -5.25 -3.99
CA ALA A 66 6.58 -4.45 -5.09
C ALA A 66 7.77 -5.14 -5.77
N THR A 67 8.67 -5.76 -4.99
CA THR A 67 9.81 -6.52 -5.52
C THR A 67 9.34 -7.73 -6.33
N ILE A 68 8.40 -8.51 -5.81
CA ILE A 68 7.80 -9.65 -6.53
C ILE A 68 7.18 -9.17 -7.85
N THR A 69 6.44 -8.05 -7.82
CA THR A 69 5.83 -7.46 -9.00
C THR A 69 6.89 -7.04 -10.03
N ALA A 70 7.95 -6.35 -9.59
CA ALA A 70 9.07 -5.95 -10.43
C ALA A 70 9.77 -7.16 -11.08
N CYS A 71 10.02 -8.21 -10.31
CA CYS A 71 10.58 -9.46 -10.82
C CYS A 71 9.66 -10.12 -11.87
N CYS A 72 8.35 -10.15 -11.63
CA CYS A 72 7.38 -10.66 -12.59
C CYS A 72 7.38 -9.87 -13.90
N LEU A 73 7.44 -8.54 -13.82
CA LEU A 73 7.53 -7.66 -15.00
C LEU A 73 8.82 -7.92 -15.79
N ALA A 74 9.97 -7.90 -15.10
CA ALA A 74 11.27 -8.09 -15.73
C ALA A 74 11.44 -9.47 -16.37
N TYR A 75 10.87 -10.50 -15.74
CA TYR A 75 10.97 -11.87 -16.24
C TYR A 75 10.04 -12.18 -17.40
N LYS A 76 8.78 -11.73 -17.32
CA LYS A 76 7.72 -12.15 -18.26
C LYS A 76 7.59 -11.26 -19.49
N LEU A 77 7.88 -9.96 -19.38
CA LEU A 77 7.68 -9.02 -20.47
C LEU A 77 8.95 -8.87 -21.33
N LYS A 78 8.75 -8.69 -22.63
CA LYS A 78 9.84 -8.46 -23.61
C LYS A 78 9.53 -7.18 -24.40
N PRO A 79 10.53 -6.41 -24.80
CA PRO A 79 11.98 -6.63 -24.65
C PRO A 79 12.48 -6.34 -23.23
N LYS A 80 13.37 -7.18 -22.71
CA LYS A 80 13.91 -7.06 -21.34
C LYS A 80 14.64 -5.72 -21.08
N VAL A 81 15.29 -5.18 -22.11
CA VAL A 81 16.01 -3.89 -22.04
C VAL A 81 15.12 -2.74 -21.53
N LEU A 82 13.83 -2.75 -21.87
CA LEU A 82 12.90 -1.72 -21.43
C LEU A 82 12.32 -2.05 -20.05
N TRP A 83 11.96 -3.30 -19.79
CA TRP A 83 11.22 -3.69 -18.61
C TRP A 83 12.10 -3.82 -17.36
N ILE A 84 13.38 -4.13 -17.49
CA ILE A 84 14.31 -4.19 -16.35
C ILE A 84 14.47 -2.81 -15.69
N PRO A 85 14.82 -1.71 -16.42
CA PRO A 85 14.93 -0.40 -15.80
C PRO A 85 13.59 0.12 -15.28
N LEU A 86 12.48 -0.16 -15.96
CA LEU A 86 11.15 0.23 -15.48
C LEU A 86 10.77 -0.49 -14.19
N ALA A 87 11.07 -1.79 -14.07
CA ALA A 87 10.86 -2.57 -12.86
C ALA A 87 11.74 -2.06 -11.71
N ALA A 88 13.00 -1.72 -11.98
CA ALA A 88 13.90 -1.11 -11.00
C ALA A 88 13.37 0.26 -10.54
N PHE A 89 12.98 1.13 -11.47
CA PHE A 89 12.38 2.43 -11.16
C PHE A 89 11.11 2.30 -10.32
N TYR A 90 10.29 1.28 -10.57
CA TYR A 90 9.08 1.00 -9.80
C TYR A 90 9.38 0.59 -8.35
N VAL A 91 10.42 -0.21 -8.11
CA VAL A 91 10.70 -0.77 -6.78
C VAL A 91 11.52 0.16 -5.88
N ILE A 92 12.37 1.00 -6.45
CA ILE A 92 13.26 1.91 -5.71
C ILE A 92 12.52 2.79 -4.68
N PRO A 93 11.37 3.45 -5.00
CA PRO A 93 10.66 4.27 -4.02
C PRO A 93 10.21 3.50 -2.76
N TYR A 94 9.86 2.21 -2.90
CA TYR A 94 9.46 1.37 -1.76
C TYR A 94 10.65 1.10 -0.82
N TYR A 95 11.84 0.79 -1.38
CA TYR A 95 13.04 0.61 -0.58
C TYR A 95 13.46 1.90 0.12
N ILE A 96 13.42 3.04 -0.59
CA ILE A 96 13.72 4.35 0.00
C ILE A 96 12.72 4.66 1.11
N GLY A 97 11.41 4.49 0.86
CA GLY A 97 10.37 4.73 1.85
C GLY A 97 10.53 3.85 3.09
N CYS A 98 10.75 2.54 2.90
CA CYS A 98 10.99 1.60 3.99
C CYS A 98 12.25 2.00 4.79
N PHE A 99 13.34 2.33 4.12
CA PHE A 99 14.59 2.77 4.77
C PHE A 99 14.40 4.06 5.57
N VAL A 100 13.72 5.07 5.00
CA VAL A 100 13.45 6.35 5.67
C VAL A 100 12.58 6.13 6.92
N ILE A 101 11.50 5.32 6.82
CA ILE A 101 10.65 5.00 7.95
C ILE A 101 11.46 4.28 9.03
N TRP A 102 12.18 3.23 8.69
CA TRP A 102 12.93 2.46 9.67
C TRP A 102 14.07 3.27 10.30
N SER A 103 14.84 4.04 9.52
CA SER A 103 15.91 4.88 10.07
C SER A 103 15.41 5.95 11.05
N ARG A 104 14.17 6.45 10.84
CA ARG A 104 13.56 7.44 11.71
C ARG A 104 13.07 6.85 13.04
N TYR A 105 12.47 5.66 13.00
CA TYR A 105 11.76 5.12 14.16
C TYR A 105 12.55 4.05 14.92
N TYR A 106 13.43 3.29 14.27
CA TYR A 106 14.17 2.19 14.87
C TYR A 106 15.02 2.60 16.11
N PRO A 107 15.72 3.75 16.13
CA PRO A 107 16.54 4.12 17.28
C PRO A 107 15.74 4.44 18.55
N LEU A 108 14.43 4.63 18.46
CA LEU A 108 13.61 5.15 19.55
C LEU A 108 13.04 4.05 20.47
N GLY A 109 13.11 2.78 20.04
CA GLY A 109 12.38 1.69 20.66
C GLY A 109 10.89 1.74 20.35
N LEU A 110 10.16 0.64 20.65
CA LEU A 110 8.81 0.41 20.14
C LEU A 110 7.79 1.45 20.64
N ASP A 111 7.75 1.74 21.94
CA ASP A 111 6.76 2.65 22.50
C ASP A 111 6.97 4.11 22.10
N ASN A 112 8.24 4.56 22.09
CA ASN A 112 8.57 5.94 21.69
C ASN A 112 8.40 6.14 20.17
N ALA A 113 8.70 5.12 19.37
CA ALA A 113 8.42 5.14 17.94
C ALA A 113 6.94 5.33 17.66
N CYS A 114 6.06 4.62 18.38
CA CYS A 114 4.62 4.79 18.28
C CYS A 114 4.17 6.22 18.61
N ARG A 115 4.67 6.77 19.73
CA ARG A 115 4.34 8.15 20.14
C ARG A 115 4.79 9.20 19.13
N LEU A 116 5.97 9.02 18.53
CA LEU A 116 6.44 9.91 17.47
C LEU A 116 5.57 9.78 16.22
N ALA A 117 5.24 8.55 15.82
CA ALA A 117 4.38 8.31 14.67
C ALA A 117 3.00 8.96 14.82
N TYR A 118 2.40 8.93 16.02
CA TYR A 118 1.16 9.64 16.29
C TYR A 118 1.29 11.16 16.09
N LYS A 119 2.37 11.76 16.57
CA LYS A 119 2.63 13.20 16.34
C LYS A 119 2.82 13.53 14.86
N ASP A 120 3.59 12.71 14.14
CA ASP A 120 3.81 12.89 12.70
C ASP A 120 2.50 12.77 11.93
N LEU A 121 1.62 11.82 12.29
CA LEU A 121 0.29 11.66 11.68
C LEU A 121 -0.65 12.83 12.01
N GLU A 122 -0.61 13.34 13.23
CA GLU A 122 -1.39 14.52 13.63
C GLU A 122 -0.97 15.76 12.83
N VAL A 123 0.34 15.99 12.70
CA VAL A 123 0.88 17.09 11.87
C VAL A 123 0.44 16.91 10.42
N LEU A 124 0.57 15.71 9.86
CA LEU A 124 0.19 15.43 8.48
C LEU A 124 -1.33 15.61 8.29
N GLY A 125 -2.15 15.16 9.23
CA GLY A 125 -3.60 15.37 9.23
C GLY A 125 -3.98 16.85 9.23
N ASN A 126 -3.32 17.65 10.06
CA ASN A 126 -3.52 19.09 10.11
C ASN A 126 -3.13 19.78 8.79
N VAL A 127 -2.00 19.41 8.20
CA VAL A 127 -1.56 19.93 6.88
C VAL A 127 -2.54 19.54 5.77
N ALA A 128 -3.06 18.31 5.81
CA ALA A 128 -4.04 17.83 4.84
C ALA A 128 -5.47 18.33 5.09
N GLY A 129 -5.73 19.02 6.19
CA GLY A 129 -7.08 19.48 6.58
C GLY A 129 -8.04 18.35 6.97
N VAL A 130 -7.49 17.20 7.42
CA VAL A 130 -8.26 16.01 7.83
C VAL A 130 -7.92 15.64 9.29
N GLY A 131 -8.87 14.98 9.98
CA GLY A 131 -8.61 14.51 11.34
C GLY A 131 -7.64 13.31 11.40
N TYR A 132 -7.05 13.08 12.59
CA TYR A 132 -6.13 11.98 12.87
C TYR A 132 -6.66 10.62 12.42
N ILE A 133 -7.93 10.30 12.68
CA ILE A 133 -8.54 9.03 12.27
C ILE A 133 -8.53 8.89 10.75
N ALA A 134 -8.90 9.95 10.02
CA ALA A 134 -8.95 9.92 8.57
C ALA A 134 -7.56 9.72 7.96
N ILE A 135 -6.54 10.44 8.42
CA ILE A 135 -5.18 10.29 7.88
C ILE A 135 -4.60 8.90 8.15
N ASN A 136 -4.89 8.33 9.34
CA ASN A 136 -4.49 6.98 9.70
C ASN A 136 -5.13 5.94 8.76
N LEU A 137 -6.45 6.02 8.53
CA LEU A 137 -7.16 5.16 7.59
C LEU A 137 -6.62 5.28 6.16
N TYR A 138 -6.31 6.49 5.70
CA TYR A 138 -5.76 6.70 4.37
C TYR A 138 -4.38 6.07 4.21
N LEU A 139 -3.49 6.25 5.16
CA LEU A 139 -2.12 5.75 5.05
C LEU A 139 -2.03 4.24 5.27
N PHE A 140 -2.63 3.73 6.35
CA PHE A 140 -2.43 2.33 6.74
C PHE A 140 -3.46 1.35 6.12
N ILE A 141 -4.61 1.83 5.67
CA ILE A 141 -5.62 0.94 5.07
C ILE A 141 -5.77 1.22 3.58
N ALA A 142 -6.12 2.46 3.20
CA ALA A 142 -6.43 2.75 1.80
C ALA A 142 -5.18 2.66 0.91
N LEU A 143 -4.05 3.24 1.35
CA LEU A 143 -2.80 3.19 0.61
C LEU A 143 -2.27 1.75 0.54
N PHE A 144 -2.24 1.03 1.68
CA PHE A 144 -1.79 -0.35 1.73
C PHE A 144 -2.61 -1.25 0.81
N LEU A 145 -3.94 -1.26 0.96
CA LEU A 145 -4.83 -2.06 0.12
C LEU A 145 -4.75 -1.65 -1.35
N GLY A 146 -4.70 -0.34 -1.62
CA GLY A 146 -4.57 0.19 -2.98
C GLY A 146 -3.32 -0.31 -3.68
N VAL A 147 -2.17 -0.24 -3.01
CA VAL A 147 -0.89 -0.75 -3.54
C VAL A 147 -0.92 -2.26 -3.71
N MET A 148 -1.50 -3.01 -2.77
CA MET A 148 -1.62 -4.46 -2.86
C MET A 148 -2.49 -4.88 -4.06
N VAL A 149 -3.66 -4.26 -4.24
CA VAL A 149 -4.53 -4.51 -5.39
C VAL A 149 -3.82 -4.15 -6.70
N PHE A 150 -3.15 -3.02 -6.75
CA PHE A 150 -2.38 -2.58 -7.91
C PHE A 150 -1.29 -3.59 -8.29
N ASN A 151 -0.52 -4.09 -7.32
CA ASN A 151 0.50 -5.13 -7.52
C ASN A 151 -0.11 -6.42 -8.07
N ILE A 152 -1.23 -6.88 -7.50
CA ILE A 152 -1.95 -8.08 -7.98
C ILE A 152 -2.42 -7.90 -9.42
N LEU A 153 -2.96 -6.74 -9.76
CA LEU A 153 -3.42 -6.43 -11.13
C LEU A 153 -2.25 -6.44 -12.12
N ILE A 154 -1.11 -5.86 -11.77
CA ILE A 154 0.10 -5.90 -12.62
C ILE A 154 0.57 -7.33 -12.85
N ILE A 155 0.63 -8.15 -11.79
CA ILE A 155 1.04 -9.56 -11.90
C ILE A 155 0.08 -10.33 -12.82
N ARG A 156 -1.24 -10.17 -12.65
CA ARG A 156 -2.25 -10.79 -13.51
C ARG A 156 -2.13 -10.35 -14.96
N TYR A 157 -1.95 -9.04 -15.17
CA TYR A 157 -1.78 -8.47 -16.50
C TYR A 157 -0.53 -9.02 -17.19
N SER A 158 0.61 -9.04 -16.51
CA SER A 158 1.86 -9.60 -17.04
C SER A 158 1.75 -11.09 -17.42
N HIS A 159 0.95 -11.85 -16.67
CA HIS A 159 0.63 -13.25 -16.99
C HIS A 159 -0.15 -13.39 -18.30
N LYS A 160 -1.18 -12.57 -18.48
CA LYS A 160 -2.03 -12.62 -19.68
C LYS A 160 -1.24 -12.30 -20.96
N TYR A 161 -0.32 -11.34 -20.91
CA TYR A 161 0.51 -10.97 -22.07
C TYR A 161 1.64 -11.96 -22.36
N ALA A 162 2.17 -12.64 -21.34
CA ALA A 162 3.16 -13.68 -21.53
C ALA A 162 2.60 -14.94 -22.24
N LEU A 163 1.29 -15.18 -22.10
CA LEU A 163 0.59 -16.35 -22.65
C LEU A 163 -0.07 -16.06 -24.01
N SER A 164 -0.11 -14.81 -24.46
CA SER A 164 -0.64 -14.48 -25.80
C SER A 164 0.32 -15.06 -26.86
N PRO A 165 -0.14 -16.01 -27.71
CA PRO A 165 0.69 -16.55 -28.77
C PRO A 165 1.09 -15.39 -29.68
N ARG A 166 2.39 -15.23 -29.95
CA ARG A 166 2.85 -14.36 -31.03
C ARG A 166 2.15 -14.86 -32.28
N VAL A 167 1.23 -14.07 -32.81
CA VAL A 167 0.80 -14.22 -34.21
C VAL A 167 2.10 -14.14 -34.99
N SER A 168 2.60 -15.31 -35.43
CA SER A 168 3.70 -15.37 -36.35
C SER A 168 3.25 -14.60 -37.58
N SER A 169 3.77 -13.38 -37.73
CA SER A 169 3.72 -12.71 -39.02
C SER A 169 4.45 -13.62 -39.99
N GLY A 170 3.64 -14.46 -40.62
CA GLY A 170 4.08 -15.36 -41.67
C GLY A 170 4.79 -14.56 -42.74
N SER A 171 5.95 -15.05 -43.04
CA SER A 171 6.74 -14.81 -44.23
C SER A 171 5.89 -14.44 -45.47
N ARG A 172 6.14 -13.31 -46.01
CA ARG A 172 6.11 -13.10 -47.46
C ARG A 172 7.42 -12.50 -47.86
#